data_5ccba6464175c322fea7be2819bffaa6
#
_entry.id   5ccba6464175c322fea7be2819bffaa6
#
_cell.length_a   1.000
_cell.length_b   1.000
_cell.length_c   1.000
_cell.angle_alpha   90.00
_cell.angle_beta   90.00
_cell.angle_gamma   90.00
#
_symmetry.space_group_name_H-M   'P 1'
#
loop_
_entity.id
_entity.type
_entity.pdbx_description
1 polymer ?
#
loop_
_entity_poly.entity_id
_entity_poly.type
_entity_poly.pdbx_seq_one_letter_code
_entity_poly.pdbx_strand_id
1 'polypeptide(L)'
;MPHLFRFTAARVPFLLLALQACAFGSNTVVNLSHYDAMRPDFETMRAQGIVGVIHEASYPAFVQDAKYAGRQQAAARAGLLWGAYHFANNSNPVRQADHLLGVVSSSWRRADPDSRPKEVLLVLDFEPNRHYPGGTMRVDQAVTFVERIRQRTGEYPGLYGGENRLRQVLNSRKVTEAQRRVLRRCWLWVANYHYEPRSVSPWSHWTMWQYTGDGVCDLPRASFPKNIANIRNAERNMFRGSAAELRAFWESHGWRPGE
;
A
#
# COMPACT_ATOMS: atom_id res chain seq x y z
N MET A 1 -75.16 -19.31 -10.35
CA MET A 1 -74.32 -18.09 -10.14
C MET A 1 -73.05 -18.51 -9.41
N PRO A 2 -71.89 -18.52 -10.05
CA PRO A 2 -70.66 -18.87 -9.36
C PRO A 2 -69.97 -17.62 -8.83
N HIS A 3 -69.56 -17.68 -7.56
CA HIS A 3 -68.77 -16.61 -6.87
C HIS A 3 -67.33 -16.65 -7.33
N LEU A 4 -66.89 -15.53 -7.92
CA LEU A 4 -65.44 -15.26 -8.20
C LEU A 4 -64.72 -14.85 -6.91
N PHE A 5 -63.78 -15.65 -6.46
CA PHE A 5 -62.78 -15.25 -5.45
C PHE A 5 -61.65 -14.48 -6.13
N ARG A 6 -61.50 -13.22 -5.79
CA ARG A 6 -60.32 -12.39 -6.17
C ARG A 6 -59.20 -12.64 -5.18
N PHE A 7 -58.09 -13.21 -5.64
CA PHE A 7 -56.85 -13.24 -4.86
C PHE A 7 -56.13 -11.92 -5.04
N THR A 8 -56.00 -11.18 -3.96
CA THR A 8 -55.11 -10.01 -3.88
C THR A 8 -53.70 -10.49 -3.55
N ALA A 9 -52.76 -10.37 -4.49
CA ALA A 9 -51.35 -10.65 -4.26
C ALA A 9 -50.74 -9.53 -3.40
N ALA A 10 -50.36 -9.88 -2.17
CA ALA A 10 -49.58 -8.99 -1.31
C ALA A 10 -48.16 -8.82 -1.88
N ARG A 11 -47.82 -7.62 -2.28
CA ARG A 11 -46.46 -7.25 -2.64
C ARG A 11 -45.63 -7.13 -1.35
N VAL A 12 -44.70 -8.06 -1.14
CA VAL A 12 -43.66 -7.95 -0.11
C VAL A 12 -42.63 -6.92 -0.60
N PRO A 13 -42.36 -5.83 0.13
CA PRO A 13 -41.30 -4.92 -0.26
C PRO A 13 -39.97 -5.61 -0.03
N PHE A 14 -39.20 -5.77 -1.10
CA PHE A 14 -37.76 -6.11 -1.00
C PHE A 14 -37.06 -4.94 -0.32
N LEU A 15 -36.75 -5.12 0.96
CA LEU A 15 -35.88 -4.19 1.70
C LEU A 15 -34.44 -4.39 1.17
N LEU A 16 -33.98 -3.51 0.27
CA LEU A 16 -32.59 -3.40 -0.06
C LEU A 16 -31.87 -2.95 1.23
N LEU A 17 -31.22 -3.89 1.92
CA LEU A 17 -30.18 -3.54 2.88
C LEU A 17 -29.03 -2.93 2.07
N ALA A 18 -29.01 -1.62 1.99
CA ALA A 18 -27.78 -0.90 1.64
C ALA A 18 -26.78 -1.21 2.74
N LEU A 19 -25.78 -2.05 2.43
CA LEU A 19 -24.57 -2.14 3.24
C LEU A 19 -24.01 -0.71 3.32
N GLN A 20 -24.16 -0.08 4.48
CA GLN A 20 -23.43 1.14 4.79
C GLN A 20 -21.94 0.78 4.74
N ALA A 21 -21.28 1.14 3.64
CA ALA A 21 -19.84 1.13 3.58
C ALA A 21 -19.33 1.95 4.77
N CYS A 22 -18.48 1.34 5.59
CA CYS A 22 -17.87 2.02 6.72
C CYS A 22 -17.32 3.38 6.27
N ALA A 23 -17.68 4.44 6.98
CA ALA A 23 -17.35 5.82 6.66
C ALA A 23 -15.84 6.14 6.59
N PHE A 24 -14.97 5.14 6.78
CA PHE A 24 -13.52 5.31 6.96
C PHE A 24 -12.64 4.68 5.88
N GLY A 25 -13.12 3.77 5.03
CA GLY A 25 -12.31 3.16 4.00
C GLY A 25 -12.48 1.65 3.83
N SER A 26 -11.69 1.06 2.94
CA SER A 26 -11.71 -0.36 2.61
C SER A 26 -10.43 -1.07 3.05
N ASN A 27 -10.59 -2.15 3.83
CA ASN A 27 -9.50 -3.02 4.29
C ASN A 27 -9.16 -4.05 3.20
N THR A 28 -8.51 -3.60 2.14
CA THR A 28 -8.36 -4.34 0.88
C THR A 28 -6.92 -4.45 0.40
N VAL A 29 -5.94 -4.03 1.22
CA VAL A 29 -4.51 -4.08 0.86
C VAL A 29 -3.72 -4.85 1.92
N VAL A 30 -2.77 -5.65 1.45
CA VAL A 30 -1.78 -6.37 2.27
C VAL A 30 -0.39 -5.91 1.87
N ASN A 31 0.52 -5.73 2.81
CA ASN A 31 1.93 -5.60 2.46
C ASN A 31 2.73 -6.81 2.94
N LEU A 32 3.81 -7.09 2.23
CA LEU A 32 4.68 -8.24 2.41
C LEU A 32 6.15 -7.84 2.26
N SER A 33 7.04 -8.66 2.84
CA SER A 33 8.48 -8.49 2.74
C SER A 33 9.22 -9.84 2.67
N HIS A 34 10.54 -9.79 2.62
CA HIS A 34 11.38 -10.98 2.71
C HIS A 34 11.25 -11.71 4.06
N TYR A 35 10.79 -11.00 5.12
CA TYR A 35 10.54 -11.62 6.43
C TYR A 35 9.34 -12.58 6.41
N ASP A 36 8.39 -12.40 5.49
CA ASP A 36 7.26 -13.32 5.32
C ASP A 36 7.75 -14.66 4.73
N ALA A 37 8.00 -15.63 5.60
CA ALA A 37 8.62 -16.91 5.21
C ALA A 37 7.68 -17.79 4.37
N MET A 38 6.34 -17.69 4.57
CA MET A 38 5.35 -18.51 3.88
C MET A 38 5.23 -18.16 2.39
N ARG A 39 4.67 -19.08 1.61
CA ARG A 39 4.20 -18.84 0.25
C ARG A 39 2.77 -18.27 0.32
N PRO A 40 2.54 -16.98 0.01
CA PRO A 40 1.21 -16.39 0.08
C PRO A 40 0.24 -17.04 -0.92
N ASP A 41 -0.99 -17.29 -0.48
CA ASP A 41 -2.08 -17.75 -1.34
C ASP A 41 -2.85 -16.52 -1.87
N PHE A 42 -2.39 -15.99 -3.00
CA PHE A 42 -2.95 -14.77 -3.59
C PHE A 42 -4.35 -14.97 -4.18
N GLU A 43 -4.69 -16.17 -4.62
CA GLU A 43 -6.05 -16.45 -5.12
C GLU A 43 -7.06 -16.43 -3.98
N THR A 44 -6.75 -17.07 -2.85
CA THR A 44 -7.57 -17.00 -1.65
C THR A 44 -7.62 -15.57 -1.10
N MET A 45 -6.52 -14.81 -1.13
CA MET A 45 -6.55 -13.38 -0.74
C MET A 45 -7.54 -12.60 -1.57
N ARG A 46 -7.52 -12.76 -2.90
CA ARG A 46 -8.47 -12.10 -3.80
C ARG A 46 -9.90 -12.52 -3.51
N ALA A 47 -10.16 -13.82 -3.33
CA ALA A 47 -11.48 -14.34 -3.00
C ALA A 47 -12.01 -13.78 -1.67
N GLN A 48 -11.12 -13.46 -0.71
CA GLN A 48 -11.44 -12.83 0.56
C GLN A 48 -11.50 -11.30 0.49
N GLY A 49 -11.47 -10.70 -0.70
CA GLY A 49 -11.69 -9.27 -0.93
C GLY A 49 -10.43 -8.40 -0.96
N ILE A 50 -9.23 -8.97 -0.94
CA ILE A 50 -8.01 -8.18 -1.18
C ILE A 50 -8.00 -7.72 -2.64
N VAL A 51 -7.65 -6.45 -2.83
CA VAL A 51 -7.56 -5.78 -4.13
C VAL A 51 -6.11 -5.58 -4.56
N GLY A 52 -5.23 -5.28 -3.62
CA GLY A 52 -3.83 -5.02 -3.91
C GLY A 52 -2.86 -5.53 -2.86
N VAL A 53 -1.62 -5.74 -3.31
CA VAL A 53 -0.48 -6.11 -2.46
C VAL A 53 0.66 -5.13 -2.72
N ILE A 54 1.29 -4.63 -1.66
CA ILE A 54 2.52 -3.83 -1.74
C ILE A 54 3.64 -4.67 -1.13
N HIS A 55 4.69 -4.94 -1.90
CA HIS A 55 5.78 -5.83 -1.48
C HIS A 55 7.12 -5.09 -1.41
N GLU A 56 7.97 -5.46 -0.45
CA GLU A 56 9.35 -5.01 -0.45
C GLU A 56 10.04 -5.45 -1.74
N ALA A 57 10.53 -4.48 -2.50
CA ALA A 57 11.28 -4.76 -3.72
C ALA A 57 12.79 -4.73 -3.46
N SER A 58 13.21 -3.84 -2.56
CA SER A 58 14.61 -3.65 -2.24
C SER A 58 14.81 -2.99 -0.87
N TYR A 59 16.00 -3.21 -0.30
CA TYR A 59 16.40 -2.69 1.01
C TYR A 59 17.89 -2.31 1.03
N PRO A 60 18.41 -1.75 2.15
CA PRO A 60 19.77 -1.22 2.23
C PRO A 60 20.87 -2.16 1.73
N ALA A 61 21.98 -1.55 1.32
CA ALA A 61 23.07 -2.13 0.56
C ALA A 61 22.71 -2.53 -0.88
N PHE A 62 21.63 -1.93 -1.43
CA PHE A 62 21.14 -2.19 -2.80
C PHE A 62 20.80 -3.66 -3.04
N VAL A 63 20.19 -4.31 -2.05
CA VAL A 63 19.75 -5.70 -2.15
C VAL A 63 18.33 -5.75 -2.71
N GLN A 64 18.12 -6.58 -3.72
CA GLN A 64 16.79 -6.96 -4.19
C GLN A 64 16.21 -8.02 -3.27
N ASP A 65 14.94 -7.88 -2.87
CA ASP A 65 14.21 -8.95 -2.19
C ASP A 65 14.06 -10.16 -3.13
N ALA A 66 14.60 -11.31 -2.69
CA ALA A 66 14.63 -12.54 -3.48
C ALA A 66 13.21 -13.09 -3.79
N LYS A 67 12.20 -12.75 -2.99
CA LYS A 67 10.82 -13.20 -3.15
C LYS A 67 10.01 -12.29 -4.07
N TYR A 68 10.46 -11.04 -4.30
CA TYR A 68 9.72 -10.00 -5.00
C TYR A 68 9.20 -10.45 -6.37
N ALA A 69 10.10 -10.91 -7.25
CA ALA A 69 9.74 -11.22 -8.64
C ALA A 69 8.73 -12.39 -8.74
N GLY A 70 8.92 -13.45 -7.96
CA GLY A 70 8.03 -14.60 -7.97
C GLY A 70 6.64 -14.27 -7.39
N ARG A 71 6.60 -13.44 -6.33
CA ARG A 71 5.35 -13.00 -5.71
C ARG A 71 4.61 -11.99 -6.58
N GLN A 72 5.32 -11.08 -7.27
CA GLN A 72 4.73 -10.18 -8.26
C GLN A 72 3.95 -10.95 -9.32
N GLN A 73 4.58 -11.96 -9.94
CA GLN A 73 3.95 -12.77 -10.99
C GLN A 73 2.74 -13.55 -10.44
N ALA A 74 2.87 -14.16 -9.27
CA ALA A 74 1.77 -14.91 -8.67
C ALA A 74 0.58 -14.02 -8.30
N ALA A 75 0.81 -12.83 -7.76
CA ALA A 75 -0.23 -11.86 -7.45
C ALA A 75 -0.91 -11.33 -8.71
N ALA A 76 -0.15 -11.02 -9.77
CA ALA A 76 -0.69 -10.57 -11.05
C ALA A 76 -1.59 -11.64 -11.70
N ARG A 77 -1.15 -12.92 -11.72
CA ARG A 77 -1.99 -14.04 -12.18
C ARG A 77 -3.28 -14.17 -11.39
N ALA A 78 -3.23 -13.96 -10.08
CA ALA A 78 -4.43 -13.94 -9.24
C ALA A 78 -5.31 -12.69 -9.47
N GLY A 79 -4.88 -11.71 -10.30
CA GLY A 79 -5.60 -10.47 -10.61
C GLY A 79 -5.58 -9.45 -9.49
N LEU A 80 -4.56 -9.49 -8.62
CA LEU A 80 -4.29 -8.49 -7.61
C LEU A 80 -3.47 -7.34 -8.19
N LEU A 81 -3.75 -6.13 -7.76
CA LEU A 81 -2.90 -4.95 -8.01
C LEU A 81 -1.57 -5.09 -7.27
N TRP A 82 -0.50 -4.53 -7.84
CA TRP A 82 0.84 -4.70 -7.30
C TRP A 82 1.53 -3.38 -7.00
N GLY A 83 2.17 -3.29 -5.85
CA GLY A 83 3.04 -2.19 -5.46
C GLY A 83 4.41 -2.68 -5.00
N ALA A 84 5.37 -1.77 -4.98
CA ALA A 84 6.76 -2.02 -4.64
C ALA A 84 7.26 -0.95 -3.68
N TYR A 85 7.88 -1.35 -2.57
CA TYR A 85 8.54 -0.40 -1.70
C TYR A 85 10.04 -0.63 -1.58
N HIS A 86 10.76 0.43 -1.26
CA HIS A 86 12.17 0.44 -0.90
C HIS A 86 12.34 0.84 0.55
N PHE A 87 12.88 -0.05 1.39
CA PHE A 87 13.29 0.30 2.74
C PHE A 87 14.58 1.14 2.67
N ALA A 88 14.53 2.38 3.16
CA ALA A 88 15.57 3.36 2.92
C ALA A 88 16.66 3.41 4.00
N ASN A 89 17.85 3.86 3.59
CA ASN A 89 18.94 4.21 4.52
C ASN A 89 19.59 5.57 4.20
N ASN A 90 20.61 5.97 4.95
CA ASN A 90 21.34 7.22 4.77
C ASN A 90 22.44 7.13 3.67
N SER A 91 22.30 6.26 2.68
CA SER A 91 23.18 6.24 1.51
C SER A 91 22.67 7.19 0.41
N ASN A 92 23.31 7.17 -0.77
CA ASN A 92 22.93 8.05 -1.87
C ASN A 92 21.47 7.85 -2.31
N PRO A 93 20.58 8.84 -2.15
CA PRO A 93 19.15 8.69 -2.41
C PRO A 93 18.81 8.50 -3.90
N VAL A 94 19.60 9.08 -4.81
CA VAL A 94 19.42 8.89 -6.26
C VAL A 94 19.68 7.43 -6.64
N ARG A 95 20.78 6.85 -6.11
CA ARG A 95 21.09 5.44 -6.34
C ARG A 95 20.06 4.49 -5.74
N GLN A 96 19.48 4.82 -4.56
CA GLN A 96 18.40 4.04 -3.95
C GLN A 96 17.14 4.08 -4.83
N ALA A 97 16.76 5.25 -5.34
CA ALA A 97 15.62 5.39 -6.26
C ALA A 97 15.84 4.63 -7.57
N ASP A 98 17.00 4.79 -8.20
CA ASP A 98 17.35 4.09 -9.44
C ASP A 98 17.41 2.55 -9.23
N HIS A 99 17.85 2.10 -8.04
CA HIS A 99 17.85 0.68 -7.70
C HIS A 99 16.43 0.12 -7.58
N LEU A 100 15.52 0.79 -6.86
CA LEU A 100 14.11 0.41 -6.81
C LEU A 100 13.52 0.26 -8.22
N LEU A 101 13.69 1.28 -9.06
CA LEU A 101 13.19 1.27 -10.44
C LEU A 101 13.82 0.13 -11.26
N GLY A 102 15.10 -0.13 -11.08
CA GLY A 102 15.81 -1.23 -11.73
C GLY A 102 15.25 -2.60 -11.35
N VAL A 103 14.98 -2.84 -10.06
CA VAL A 103 14.36 -4.07 -9.55
C VAL A 103 12.97 -4.26 -10.14
N VAL A 104 12.13 -3.23 -10.06
CA VAL A 104 10.75 -3.29 -10.57
C VAL A 104 10.73 -3.54 -12.08
N SER A 105 11.50 -2.77 -12.86
CA SER A 105 11.58 -2.92 -14.32
C SER A 105 12.10 -4.29 -14.73
N SER A 106 13.16 -4.78 -14.08
CA SER A 106 13.76 -6.08 -14.45
C SER A 106 12.83 -7.23 -14.11
N SER A 107 12.13 -7.18 -12.97
CA SER A 107 11.14 -8.19 -12.59
C SER A 107 9.94 -8.19 -13.54
N TRP A 108 9.46 -7.01 -13.91
CA TRP A 108 8.36 -6.83 -14.86
C TRP A 108 8.72 -7.38 -16.26
N ARG A 109 9.92 -7.04 -16.78
CA ARG A 109 10.36 -7.53 -18.10
C ARG A 109 10.55 -9.04 -18.18
N ARG A 110 11.00 -9.67 -17.09
CA ARG A 110 11.21 -11.12 -17.01
C ARG A 110 9.92 -11.91 -16.78
N ALA A 111 8.85 -11.28 -16.37
CA ALA A 111 7.56 -11.94 -16.20
C ALA A 111 6.91 -12.24 -17.55
N ASP A 112 6.14 -13.33 -17.61
CA ASP A 112 5.28 -13.61 -18.75
C ASP A 112 4.24 -12.49 -18.92
N PRO A 113 3.84 -12.12 -20.14
CA PRO A 113 2.89 -11.04 -20.39
C PRO A 113 1.65 -11.08 -19.50
N ASP A 114 1.03 -12.25 -19.36
CA ASP A 114 -0.19 -12.46 -18.55
C ASP A 114 0.07 -12.41 -17.04
N SER A 115 1.33 -12.35 -16.62
CA SER A 115 1.77 -12.26 -15.22
C SER A 115 2.36 -10.89 -14.88
N ARG A 116 2.20 -9.89 -15.75
CA ARG A 116 2.68 -8.53 -15.54
C ARG A 116 1.59 -7.67 -14.90
N PRO A 117 1.86 -6.98 -13.79
CA PRO A 117 0.96 -5.93 -13.34
C PRO A 117 0.92 -4.82 -14.40
N LYS A 118 -0.27 -4.25 -14.62
CA LYS A 118 -0.41 -3.10 -15.55
C LYS A 118 0.34 -1.89 -15.03
N GLU A 119 0.10 -1.56 -13.77
CA GLU A 119 0.73 -0.47 -13.04
C GLU A 119 1.34 -1.00 -11.75
N VAL A 120 2.43 -0.36 -11.30
CA VAL A 120 3.09 -0.66 -10.02
C VAL A 120 3.14 0.61 -9.17
N LEU A 121 2.45 0.62 -8.03
CA LEU A 121 2.63 1.70 -7.04
C LEU A 121 4.05 1.63 -6.50
N LEU A 122 4.73 2.78 -6.48
CA LEU A 122 6.07 2.89 -5.90
C LEU A 122 5.99 3.57 -4.54
N VAL A 123 6.78 3.09 -3.57
CA VAL A 123 6.76 3.62 -2.20
C VAL A 123 8.19 3.79 -1.68
N LEU A 124 8.44 4.92 -1.02
CA LEU A 124 9.57 5.12 -0.15
C LEU A 124 9.17 4.72 1.28
N ASP A 125 9.79 3.68 1.81
CA ASP A 125 9.70 3.35 3.22
C ASP A 125 10.72 4.19 4.01
N PHE A 126 10.18 5.21 4.70
CA PHE A 126 10.93 6.25 5.40
C PHE A 126 10.95 6.01 6.92
N GLU A 127 11.40 4.83 7.31
CA GLU A 127 11.49 4.43 8.72
C GLU A 127 12.91 4.56 9.31
N PRO A 128 13.04 4.48 10.64
CA PRO A 128 14.34 4.38 11.29
C PRO A 128 15.05 3.07 10.91
N ASN A 129 16.17 3.18 10.22
CA ASN A 129 16.99 2.01 9.94
C ASN A 129 17.85 1.64 11.17
N ARG A 130 17.50 0.52 11.81
CA ARG A 130 18.21 -0.02 12.98
C ARG A 130 18.93 -1.35 12.69
N HIS A 131 18.63 -1.98 11.56
CA HIS A 131 19.03 -3.35 11.26
C HIS A 131 20.03 -3.47 10.12
N TYR A 132 20.07 -2.48 9.21
CA TYR A 132 20.92 -2.51 8.04
C TYR A 132 22.03 -1.46 8.12
N PRO A 133 23.14 -1.67 7.38
CA PRO A 133 24.20 -0.66 7.28
C PRO A 133 23.68 0.68 6.75
N GLY A 134 24.36 1.79 7.12
CA GLY A 134 24.17 3.10 6.51
C GLY A 134 23.24 4.05 7.28
N GLY A 135 22.69 3.66 8.44
CA GLY A 135 21.87 4.53 9.28
C GLY A 135 20.53 4.96 8.64
N THR A 136 19.82 5.85 9.30
CA THR A 136 18.47 6.29 8.92
C THR A 136 18.49 7.40 7.87
N MET A 137 17.66 7.30 6.82
CA MET A 137 17.49 8.35 5.81
C MET A 137 17.03 9.68 6.42
N ARG A 138 17.59 10.78 5.94
CA ARG A 138 17.22 12.14 6.35
C ARG A 138 16.13 12.70 5.40
N VAL A 139 15.47 13.78 5.84
CA VAL A 139 14.41 14.44 5.06
C VAL A 139 14.89 14.99 3.72
N ASP A 140 16.09 15.59 3.70
CA ASP A 140 16.69 16.09 2.45
C ASP A 140 16.94 14.96 1.44
N GLN A 141 17.34 13.79 1.92
CA GLN A 141 17.53 12.60 1.09
C GLN A 141 16.18 12.00 0.63
N ALA A 142 15.16 12.01 1.49
CA ALA A 142 13.81 11.58 1.10
C ALA A 142 13.25 12.48 -0.02
N VAL A 143 13.44 13.79 0.08
CA VAL A 143 13.10 14.75 -0.99
C VAL A 143 13.80 14.39 -2.30
N THR A 144 15.11 14.19 -2.26
CA THR A 144 15.90 13.82 -3.45
C THR A 144 15.44 12.48 -4.05
N PHE A 145 15.12 11.49 -3.20
CA PHE A 145 14.61 10.20 -3.64
C PHE A 145 13.27 10.33 -4.39
N VAL A 146 12.29 11.03 -3.79
CA VAL A 146 10.96 11.13 -4.39
C VAL A 146 10.96 11.98 -5.66
N GLU A 147 11.80 13.01 -5.72
CA GLU A 147 12.01 13.80 -6.94
C GLU A 147 12.68 12.96 -8.05
N ARG A 148 13.62 12.08 -7.69
CA ARG A 148 14.24 11.14 -8.64
C ARG A 148 13.21 10.16 -9.19
N ILE A 149 12.35 9.59 -8.36
CA ILE A 149 11.24 8.73 -8.83
C ILE A 149 10.35 9.52 -9.79
N ARG A 150 9.91 10.72 -9.40
CA ARG A 150 9.07 11.58 -10.25
C ARG A 150 9.71 11.91 -11.60
N GLN A 151 11.00 12.21 -11.60
CA GLN A 151 11.77 12.48 -12.82
C GLN A 151 11.76 11.30 -13.80
N ARG A 152 11.88 10.08 -13.25
CA ARG A 152 12.05 8.86 -14.04
C ARG A 152 10.73 8.22 -14.48
N THR A 153 9.66 8.44 -13.75
CA THR A 153 8.39 7.73 -13.94
C THR A 153 7.23 8.63 -14.32
N GLY A 154 7.37 9.93 -14.11
CA GLY A 154 6.25 10.86 -14.24
C GLY A 154 5.35 10.93 -13.00
N GLU A 155 5.48 10.03 -12.00
CA GLU A 155 4.62 9.94 -10.83
C GLU A 155 5.39 10.14 -9.52
N TYR A 156 4.75 10.76 -8.52
CA TYR A 156 5.30 10.79 -7.16
C TYR A 156 5.00 9.47 -6.45
N PRO A 157 5.99 8.88 -5.74
CA PRO A 157 5.75 7.65 -4.98
C PRO A 157 4.91 7.93 -3.73
N GLY A 158 4.43 6.87 -3.08
CA GLY A 158 3.99 6.94 -1.70
C GLY A 158 5.15 7.19 -0.74
N LEU A 159 4.84 7.80 0.40
CA LEU A 159 5.75 7.90 1.52
C LEU A 159 5.14 7.16 2.70
N TYR A 160 5.84 6.10 3.14
CA TYR A 160 5.45 5.28 4.28
C TYR A 160 6.26 5.61 5.52
N GLY A 161 5.64 5.48 6.68
CA GLY A 161 6.29 5.53 7.98
C GLY A 161 5.31 5.57 9.15
N GLY A 162 5.83 5.28 10.35
CA GLY A 162 5.04 5.36 11.58
C GLY A 162 4.59 6.79 11.91
N GLU A 163 3.33 6.96 12.33
CA GLU A 163 2.71 8.28 12.59
C GLU A 163 3.57 9.16 13.49
N ASN A 164 3.98 8.66 14.65
CA ASN A 164 4.78 9.42 15.62
C ASN A 164 6.13 9.85 15.03
N ARG A 165 6.77 8.97 14.27
CA ARG A 165 8.05 9.28 13.62
C ARG A 165 7.89 10.37 12.57
N LEU A 166 6.90 10.23 11.69
CA LEU A 166 6.64 11.24 10.66
C LEU A 166 6.35 12.61 11.27
N ARG A 167 5.51 12.67 12.30
CA ARG A 167 5.22 13.91 13.03
C ARG A 167 6.49 14.52 13.62
N GLN A 168 7.30 13.74 14.32
CA GLN A 168 8.53 14.21 14.94
C GLN A 168 9.51 14.78 13.92
N VAL A 169 9.72 14.07 12.82
CA VAL A 169 10.74 14.44 11.83
C VAL A 169 10.28 15.60 10.98
N LEU A 170 9.04 15.55 10.45
CA LEU A 170 8.55 16.55 9.49
C LEU A 170 8.15 17.87 10.16
N ASN A 171 7.80 17.87 11.45
CA ASN A 171 7.56 19.10 12.22
C ASN A 171 8.85 19.73 12.78
N SER A 172 10.01 19.10 12.57
CA SER A 172 11.29 19.66 12.98
C SER A 172 11.53 21.01 12.33
N ARG A 173 12.07 21.98 13.10
CA ARG A 173 12.51 23.29 12.59
C ARG A 173 13.60 23.20 11.52
N LYS A 174 14.28 22.06 11.43
CA LYS A 174 15.32 21.79 10.41
C LYS A 174 14.73 21.46 9.04
N VAL A 175 13.45 21.14 8.96
CA VAL A 175 12.76 20.84 7.71
C VAL A 175 12.15 22.11 7.13
N THR A 176 12.55 22.46 5.92
CA THR A 176 12.07 23.67 5.26
C THR A 176 10.69 23.49 4.67
N GLU A 177 9.96 24.59 4.42
CA GLU A 177 8.66 24.55 3.77
C GLU A 177 8.77 24.04 2.32
N ALA A 178 9.89 24.30 1.64
CA ALA A 178 10.16 23.73 0.32
C ALA A 178 10.19 22.19 0.34
N GLN A 179 10.88 21.61 1.33
CA GLN A 179 10.92 20.15 1.52
C GLN A 179 9.53 19.58 1.84
N ARG A 180 8.76 20.24 2.71
CA ARG A 180 7.37 19.81 3.00
C ARG A 180 6.48 19.86 1.75
N ARG A 181 6.62 20.88 0.91
CA ARG A 181 5.87 20.99 -0.36
C ARG A 181 6.16 19.84 -1.32
N VAL A 182 7.43 19.42 -1.42
CA VAL A 182 7.78 18.25 -2.25
C VAL A 182 7.15 16.98 -1.67
N LEU A 183 7.37 16.71 -0.38
CA LEU A 183 6.85 15.49 0.25
C LEU A 183 5.32 15.41 0.25
N ARG A 184 4.63 16.55 0.34
CA ARG A 184 3.16 16.60 0.24
C ARG A 184 2.62 16.11 -1.11
N ARG A 185 3.43 16.07 -2.16
CA ARG A 185 3.06 15.50 -3.45
C ARG A 185 3.02 13.97 -3.45
N CYS A 186 3.72 13.36 -2.50
CA CYS A 186 3.61 11.92 -2.26
C CYS A 186 2.26 11.61 -1.60
N TRP A 187 1.65 10.49 -1.94
CA TRP A 187 0.53 9.99 -1.15
C TRP A 187 1.04 9.40 0.18
N LEU A 188 0.28 9.59 1.26
CA LEU A 188 0.70 9.18 2.60
C LEU A 188 0.22 7.77 2.92
N TRP A 189 1.15 6.87 3.20
CA TRP A 189 0.90 5.59 3.83
C TRP A 189 1.45 5.62 5.26
N VAL A 190 0.57 5.61 6.24
CA VAL A 190 0.94 5.77 7.65
C VAL A 190 0.68 4.52 8.45
N ALA A 191 1.62 4.13 9.32
CA ALA A 191 1.45 3.05 10.27
C ALA A 191 1.03 3.58 11.65
N ASN A 192 -0.06 3.00 12.17
CA ASN A 192 -0.47 3.12 13.57
C ASN A 192 -1.35 1.92 13.93
N TYR A 193 -0.92 1.13 14.92
CA TYR A 193 -1.56 -0.14 15.27
C TYR A 193 -2.54 -0.03 16.46
N HIS A 194 -2.72 1.17 17.01
CA HIS A 194 -3.46 1.41 18.26
C HIS A 194 -4.76 2.19 18.05
N TYR A 195 -4.76 3.12 17.07
CA TYR A 195 -5.92 3.97 16.76
C TYR A 195 -5.83 4.49 15.32
N GLU A 196 -6.92 5.06 14.81
CA GLU A 196 -6.91 5.71 13.50
C GLU A 196 -5.92 6.89 13.49
N PRO A 197 -5.00 6.95 12.51
CA PRO A 197 -3.99 8.01 12.44
C PRO A 197 -4.62 9.39 12.33
N ARG A 198 -4.09 10.32 13.10
CA ARG A 198 -4.42 11.74 12.97
C ARG A 198 -3.71 12.33 11.74
N SER A 199 -4.06 13.58 11.36
CA SER A 199 -3.34 14.26 10.29
C SER A 199 -1.84 14.41 10.59
N VAL A 200 -1.00 14.10 9.61
CA VAL A 200 0.47 14.22 9.67
C VAL A 200 0.88 15.32 8.69
N SER A 201 1.28 16.51 9.21
CA SER A 201 1.78 17.57 8.32
C SER A 201 2.95 17.06 7.48
N PRO A 202 2.99 17.34 6.15
CA PRO A 202 2.17 18.32 5.42
C PRO A 202 0.86 17.78 4.83
N TRP A 203 0.46 16.55 5.09
CA TRP A 203 -0.81 15.98 4.62
C TRP A 203 -1.97 16.31 5.57
N SER A 204 -3.16 16.57 5.01
CA SER A 204 -4.38 16.77 5.79
C SER A 204 -5.00 15.45 6.27
N HIS A 205 -4.74 14.37 5.55
CA HIS A 205 -5.26 13.02 5.82
C HIS A 205 -4.31 11.97 5.23
N TRP A 206 -4.45 10.74 5.71
CA TRP A 206 -3.77 9.58 5.13
C TRP A 206 -4.50 9.10 3.85
N THR A 207 -3.75 8.50 2.93
CA THR A 207 -4.29 7.78 1.77
C THR A 207 -4.43 6.30 2.09
N MET A 208 -3.42 5.74 2.74
CA MET A 208 -3.39 4.35 3.20
C MET A 208 -2.93 4.30 4.65
N TRP A 209 -3.57 3.43 5.44
CA TRP A 209 -3.26 3.22 6.85
C TRP A 209 -2.93 1.77 7.11
N GLN A 210 -1.70 1.48 7.51
CA GLN A 210 -1.31 0.18 8.03
C GLN A 210 -1.78 0.10 9.49
N TYR A 211 -2.82 -0.70 9.72
CA TYR A 211 -3.45 -0.83 11.03
C TYR A 211 -2.96 -2.06 11.83
N THR A 212 -2.21 -2.95 11.20
CA THR A 212 -1.54 -4.08 11.87
C THR A 212 -0.17 -4.33 11.25
N GLY A 213 0.83 -4.57 12.09
CA GLY A 213 2.20 -4.92 11.76
C GLY A 213 2.88 -5.57 12.96
N ASP A 214 3.89 -6.41 12.73
CA ASP A 214 4.64 -7.14 13.76
C ASP A 214 3.74 -7.95 14.73
N GLY A 215 2.58 -8.39 14.28
CA GLY A 215 1.57 -9.05 15.10
C GLY A 215 0.78 -8.13 16.03
N VAL A 216 1.08 -6.84 16.07
CA VAL A 216 0.42 -5.82 16.91
C VAL A 216 -0.81 -5.27 16.22
N CYS A 217 -1.92 -5.14 16.95
CA CYS A 217 -3.12 -4.39 16.58
C CYS A 217 -4.04 -4.34 17.81
N ASP A 218 -4.26 -3.15 18.34
CA ASP A 218 -5.14 -2.94 19.51
C ASP A 218 -6.59 -2.61 19.10
N LEU A 219 -6.85 -2.60 17.79
CA LEU A 219 -8.16 -2.27 17.22
C LEU A 219 -9.15 -3.45 17.31
N PRO A 220 -10.46 -3.20 17.29
CA PRO A 220 -11.48 -4.26 17.33
C PRO A 220 -11.33 -5.25 16.17
N ARG A 221 -11.11 -6.53 16.45
CA ARG A 221 -10.82 -7.60 15.46
C ARG A 221 -11.91 -7.77 14.40
N ALA A 222 -13.16 -7.49 14.74
CA ALA A 222 -14.28 -7.61 13.81
C ALA A 222 -14.15 -6.65 12.61
N SER A 223 -13.65 -5.43 12.86
CA SER A 223 -13.45 -4.40 11.83
C SER A 223 -12.03 -4.35 11.29
N PHE A 224 -11.07 -4.88 12.05
CA PHE A 224 -9.63 -4.85 11.74
C PHE A 224 -9.03 -6.26 11.84
N PRO A 225 -9.38 -7.19 10.93
CA PRO A 225 -8.86 -8.55 10.96
C PRO A 225 -7.37 -8.57 10.65
N LYS A 226 -6.62 -9.38 11.43
CA LYS A 226 -5.18 -9.58 11.24
C LYS A 226 -4.86 -10.69 10.24
N ASN A 227 -5.72 -11.70 10.14
CA ASN A 227 -5.46 -12.86 9.29
C ASN A 227 -6.01 -12.65 7.89
N ILE A 228 -5.35 -13.22 6.90
CA ILE A 228 -5.82 -13.27 5.51
C ILE A 228 -5.26 -14.50 4.81
N ALA A 229 -6.12 -15.27 4.15
CA ALA A 229 -5.74 -16.52 3.49
C ALA A 229 -4.93 -17.42 4.44
N ASN A 230 -3.73 -17.81 4.04
CA ASN A 230 -2.83 -18.63 4.85
C ASN A 230 -1.84 -17.82 5.72
N ILE A 231 -1.99 -16.49 5.81
CA ILE A 231 -1.12 -15.64 6.62
C ILE A 231 -1.79 -15.28 7.95
N ARG A 232 -1.16 -15.65 9.04
CA ARG A 232 -1.51 -15.19 10.39
C ARG A 232 -0.76 -13.91 10.71
N ASN A 233 -1.45 -12.97 11.38
CA ASN A 233 -0.88 -11.65 11.72
C ASN A 233 -0.28 -10.93 10.50
N ALA A 234 -0.99 -10.97 9.38
CA ALA A 234 -0.61 -10.25 8.17
C ALA A 234 -0.55 -8.75 8.42
N GLU A 235 0.34 -8.07 7.74
CA GLU A 235 0.35 -6.61 7.68
C GLU A 235 -0.77 -6.11 6.79
N ARG A 236 -1.80 -5.53 7.42
CA ARG A 236 -3.07 -5.16 6.78
C ARG A 236 -3.22 -3.66 6.70
N ASN A 237 -3.79 -3.23 5.58
CA ASN A 237 -3.91 -1.80 5.29
C ASN A 237 -5.34 -1.45 4.89
N MET A 238 -5.77 -0.29 5.37
CA MET A 238 -7.02 0.34 4.98
C MET A 238 -6.71 1.46 3.98
N PHE A 239 -7.40 1.45 2.85
CA PHE A 239 -7.39 2.57 1.90
C PHE A 239 -8.52 3.53 2.27
N ARG A 240 -8.27 4.85 2.18
CA ARG A 240 -9.27 5.88 2.46
C ARG A 240 -10.22 6.05 1.26
N GLY A 241 -11.13 5.12 1.13
CA GLY A 241 -12.11 5.06 0.05
C GLY A 241 -12.60 3.64 -0.18
N SER A 242 -13.46 3.46 -1.16
CA SER A 242 -13.98 2.18 -1.61
C SER A 242 -12.93 1.36 -2.38
N ALA A 243 -13.20 0.09 -2.60
CA ALA A 243 -12.37 -0.77 -3.45
C ALA A 243 -12.33 -0.30 -4.92
N ALA A 244 -13.37 0.35 -5.42
CA ALA A 244 -13.40 0.93 -6.76
C ALA A 244 -12.48 2.16 -6.84
N GLU A 245 -12.54 3.05 -5.85
CA GLU A 245 -11.65 4.20 -5.74
C GLU A 245 -10.19 3.78 -5.55
N LEU A 246 -9.92 2.67 -4.84
CA LEU A 246 -8.58 2.10 -4.74
C LEU A 246 -8.03 1.68 -6.11
N ARG A 247 -8.85 1.04 -6.95
CA ARG A 247 -8.43 0.66 -8.32
C ARG A 247 -8.11 1.88 -9.18
N ALA A 248 -8.98 2.90 -9.15
CA ALA A 248 -8.75 4.16 -9.85
C ALA A 248 -7.50 4.89 -9.34
N PHE A 249 -7.28 4.88 -8.02
CA PHE A 249 -6.07 5.41 -7.40
C PHE A 249 -4.81 4.67 -7.90
N TRP A 250 -4.85 3.34 -7.97
CA TRP A 250 -3.72 2.53 -8.43
C TRP A 250 -3.38 2.82 -9.89
N GLU A 251 -4.41 2.93 -10.75
CA GLU A 251 -4.25 3.28 -12.15
C GLU A 251 -3.66 4.68 -12.36
N SER A 252 -4.08 5.66 -11.55
CA SER A 252 -3.67 7.06 -11.69
C SER A 252 -2.31 7.39 -11.06
N HIS A 253 -1.82 6.59 -10.10
CA HIS A 253 -0.57 6.82 -9.37
C HIS A 253 0.47 5.71 -9.59
N GLY A 254 0.10 4.65 -10.27
CA GLY A 254 1.02 3.55 -10.57
C GLY A 254 1.89 3.85 -11.79
N TRP A 255 3.14 3.45 -11.68
CA TRP A 255 4.07 3.50 -12.80
C TRP A 255 3.87 2.30 -13.72
N ARG A 256 3.99 2.53 -15.05
CA ARG A 256 3.97 1.49 -16.09
C ARG A 256 5.39 1.17 -16.54
N PRO A 257 6.00 0.08 -16.05
CA PRO A 257 7.42 -0.20 -16.33
C PRO A 257 7.75 -0.48 -17.80
N GLY A 258 6.75 -0.66 -18.65
CA GLY A 258 6.89 -0.93 -20.09
C GLY A 258 6.80 0.30 -21.00
N GLU A 259 6.41 1.46 -20.44
CA GLU A 259 6.22 2.71 -21.18
C GLU A 259 7.40 3.67 -21.04
#